data_4471d04234413727e3110af4de494366
#
_entry.id   4471d04234413727e3110af4de494366
#
_cell.length_a   1.000
_cell.length_b   1.000
_cell.length_c   1.000
_cell.angle_alpha   90.00
_cell.angle_beta   90.00
_cell.angle_gamma   90.00
#
_symmetry.space_group_name_H-M   'P 1'
#
loop_
_entity.id
_entity.type
_entity.pdbx_description
1 polymer ?
#
loop_
_entity_poly.entity_id
_entity_poly.type
_entity_poly.pdbx_seq_one_letter_code
_entity_poly.pdbx_strand_id
1 'polypeptide(L)'
;MVTEATVVFPDKKAASSFSSGYAFKKPCAHIDCDLEGGFERSIWIPVRVARLYVKNRPDLPCDWDDFREAVQLIERKCALTMVTEMLSRRDHATGEVRDKLARYGFRQPAIDFAVARATEYRFLDENRFCSYFIEERKRRGWGQRKIEVELKRRHVVLDDIPGYPEAYFAVDDDLARASA
;
A
#
# COMPACT_ATOMS: atom_id res chain seq x y z
N MET A 1 -28.01 15.86 -2.31
CA MET A 1 -27.82 14.94 -1.16
C MET A 1 -27.81 13.51 -1.67
N VAL A 2 -27.10 12.58 -1.00
CA VAL A 2 -27.18 11.14 -1.26
C VAL A 2 -28.43 10.60 -0.57
N THR A 3 -29.31 9.97 -1.33
CA THR A 3 -30.58 9.42 -0.81
C THR A 3 -30.52 7.91 -0.61
N GLU A 4 -29.77 7.20 -1.45
CA GLU A 4 -29.54 5.77 -1.37
C GLU A 4 -28.08 5.44 -1.75
N ALA A 5 -27.53 4.37 -1.17
CA ALA A 5 -26.20 3.88 -1.50
C ALA A 5 -26.13 2.35 -1.42
N THR A 6 -25.85 1.72 -2.56
CA THR A 6 -25.81 0.27 -2.72
C THR A 6 -24.40 -0.19 -3.07
N VAL A 7 -23.90 -1.24 -2.37
CA VAL A 7 -22.59 -1.84 -2.65
C VAL A 7 -22.70 -2.96 -3.64
N VAL A 8 -21.94 -2.87 -4.70
CA VAL A 8 -21.83 -3.92 -5.72
C VAL A 8 -20.45 -4.58 -5.61
N PHE A 9 -20.46 -5.88 -5.35
CA PHE A 9 -19.24 -6.68 -5.30
C PHE A 9 -18.92 -7.25 -6.69
N PRO A 10 -17.63 -7.38 -7.03
CA PRO A 10 -17.25 -7.97 -8.31
C PRO A 10 -17.64 -9.44 -8.39
N ASP A 11 -18.11 -9.87 -9.55
CA ASP A 11 -18.37 -11.27 -9.83
C ASP A 11 -17.09 -12.10 -9.77
N LYS A 12 -17.15 -13.28 -9.17
CA LYS A 12 -16.01 -14.20 -9.05
C LYS A 12 -15.42 -14.61 -10.40
N LYS A 13 -16.23 -14.57 -11.48
CA LYS A 13 -15.82 -14.92 -12.85
C LYS A 13 -15.21 -13.75 -13.63
N ALA A 14 -15.54 -12.51 -13.30
CA ALA A 14 -15.04 -11.32 -14.00
C ALA A 14 -13.59 -10.97 -13.63
N ALA A 15 -13.02 -11.58 -12.60
CA ALA A 15 -11.66 -11.33 -12.12
C ALA A 15 -10.54 -11.69 -13.13
N SER A 16 -10.86 -12.39 -14.22
CA SER A 16 -9.89 -12.85 -15.23
C SER A 16 -9.81 -12.00 -16.50
N SER A 17 -10.69 -11.00 -16.69
CA SER A 17 -10.82 -10.28 -17.97
C SER A 17 -10.47 -8.80 -17.95
N PHE A 18 -10.03 -8.23 -16.83
CA PHE A 18 -9.60 -6.83 -16.79
C PHE A 18 -8.10 -6.71 -17.10
N SER A 19 -7.76 -6.82 -18.40
CA SER A 19 -6.47 -6.40 -18.95
C SER A 19 -6.60 -4.97 -19.52
N SER A 20 -6.60 -3.98 -18.70
CA SER A 20 -6.44 -2.59 -19.12
C SER A 20 -5.49 -1.86 -18.19
N GLY A 21 -4.39 -1.42 -18.72
CA GLY A 21 -3.31 -0.48 -18.43
C GLY A 21 -2.98 -0.03 -16.98
N TYR A 22 -3.88 -0.18 -16.01
CA TYR A 22 -3.68 -0.05 -14.57
C TYR A 22 -4.33 -1.24 -13.89
N ALA A 23 -3.69 -2.39 -14.00
CA ALA A 23 -4.23 -3.63 -13.46
C ALA A 23 -4.17 -3.61 -11.93
N PHE A 24 -5.27 -3.25 -11.29
CA PHE A 24 -5.50 -3.68 -9.92
C PHE A 24 -5.35 -5.21 -9.87
N LYS A 25 -4.46 -5.70 -9.02
CA LYS A 25 -4.20 -7.13 -8.88
C LYS A 25 -5.42 -7.91 -8.37
N LYS A 26 -6.43 -7.18 -7.87
CA LYS A 26 -7.70 -7.71 -7.38
C LYS A 26 -8.85 -6.85 -7.86
N PRO A 27 -9.99 -7.46 -8.21
CA PRO A 27 -11.17 -6.72 -8.61
C PRO A 27 -11.63 -5.80 -7.48
N CYS A 28 -12.02 -4.57 -7.83
CA CYS A 28 -12.62 -3.60 -6.92
C CYS A 28 -14.13 -3.80 -6.85
N ALA A 29 -14.71 -3.43 -5.71
CA ALA A 29 -16.14 -3.20 -5.56
C ALA A 29 -16.44 -1.72 -5.89
N HIS A 30 -17.71 -1.38 -6.03
CA HIS A 30 -18.13 0.01 -6.10
C HIS A 30 -19.38 0.25 -5.23
N ILE A 31 -19.58 1.49 -4.86
CA ILE A 31 -20.78 1.96 -4.20
C ILE A 31 -21.53 2.81 -5.21
N ASP A 32 -22.71 2.39 -5.60
CA ASP A 32 -23.64 3.18 -6.42
C ASP A 32 -24.48 4.03 -5.50
N CYS A 33 -24.50 5.33 -5.76
CA CYS A 33 -25.16 6.33 -4.96
C CYS A 33 -26.20 7.07 -5.80
N ASP A 34 -27.44 7.05 -5.32
CA ASP A 34 -28.51 7.85 -5.87
C ASP A 34 -28.52 9.22 -5.18
N LEU A 35 -28.54 10.28 -5.98
CA LEU A 35 -28.59 11.66 -5.50
C LEU A 35 -29.95 12.30 -5.79
N GLU A 36 -30.30 13.28 -4.97
CA GLU A 36 -31.47 14.15 -5.25
C GLU A 36 -31.40 14.71 -6.68
N GLY A 37 -32.54 14.71 -7.36
CA GLY A 37 -32.64 15.14 -8.75
C GLY A 37 -32.44 14.04 -9.77
N GLY A 38 -32.31 12.78 -9.35
CA GLY A 38 -32.19 11.60 -10.23
C GLY A 38 -30.78 11.41 -10.84
N PHE A 39 -29.75 11.97 -10.19
CA PHE A 39 -28.37 11.75 -10.58
C PHE A 39 -27.80 10.52 -9.89
N GLU A 40 -26.97 9.78 -10.61
CA GLU A 40 -26.24 8.61 -10.08
C GLU A 40 -24.73 8.88 -10.05
N ARG A 41 -24.05 8.38 -9.03
CA ARG A 41 -22.58 8.39 -8.92
C ARG A 41 -22.09 7.07 -8.36
N SER A 42 -20.90 6.65 -8.80
CA SER A 42 -20.24 5.45 -8.27
C SER A 42 -18.88 5.79 -7.66
N ILE A 43 -18.57 5.16 -6.52
CA ILE A 43 -17.25 5.24 -5.88
C ILE A 43 -16.61 3.86 -5.91
N TRP A 44 -15.49 3.74 -6.61
CA TRP A 44 -14.70 2.51 -6.64
C TRP A 44 -13.84 2.37 -5.39
N ILE A 45 -13.91 1.19 -4.76
CA ILE A 45 -13.23 0.89 -3.50
C ILE A 45 -12.70 -0.55 -3.50
N PRO A 46 -11.61 -0.84 -2.74
CA PRO A 46 -11.19 -2.21 -2.52
C PRO A 46 -12.30 -3.08 -1.92
N VAL A 47 -12.39 -4.35 -2.31
CA VAL A 47 -13.39 -5.29 -1.75
C VAL A 47 -13.33 -5.36 -0.23
N ARG A 48 -12.13 -5.22 0.36
CA ARG A 48 -11.95 -5.20 1.82
C ARG A 48 -12.62 -3.97 2.45
N VAL A 49 -12.53 -2.82 1.81
CA VAL A 49 -13.20 -1.58 2.23
C VAL A 49 -14.71 -1.73 2.10
N ALA A 50 -15.18 -2.30 0.98
CA ALA A 50 -16.61 -2.56 0.76
C ALA A 50 -17.23 -3.42 1.88
N ARG A 51 -16.52 -4.47 2.32
CA ARG A 51 -16.97 -5.33 3.44
C ARG A 51 -17.06 -4.57 4.77
N LEU A 52 -16.14 -3.63 5.03
CA LEU A 52 -16.20 -2.78 6.21
C LEU A 52 -17.30 -1.73 6.09
N TYR A 53 -17.47 -1.14 4.91
CA TYR A 53 -18.55 -0.20 4.64
C TYR A 53 -19.93 -0.80 4.91
N VAL A 54 -20.19 -2.03 4.47
CA VAL A 54 -21.47 -2.72 4.74
C VAL A 54 -21.81 -2.76 6.23
N LYS A 55 -20.79 -2.84 7.10
CA LYS A 55 -20.95 -2.87 8.57
C LYS A 55 -21.01 -1.49 9.21
N ASN A 56 -20.54 -0.45 8.52
CA ASN A 56 -20.35 0.89 9.06
C ASN A 56 -20.88 1.92 8.04
N ARG A 57 -22.11 1.72 7.55
CA ARG A 57 -22.72 2.64 6.60
C ARG A 57 -22.98 3.99 7.27
N PRO A 58 -22.72 5.11 6.58
CA PRO A 58 -23.18 6.41 7.05
C PRO A 58 -24.71 6.47 7.02
N ASP A 59 -25.27 7.28 7.89
CA ASP A 59 -26.71 7.57 7.88
C ASP A 59 -27.08 8.33 6.61
N LEU A 60 -28.20 7.97 6.00
CA LEU A 60 -28.77 8.63 4.84
C LEU A 60 -30.16 9.20 5.17
N PRO A 61 -30.54 10.32 4.56
CA PRO A 61 -29.82 11.09 3.54
C PRO A 61 -28.71 11.97 4.14
N CYS A 62 -27.64 12.21 3.39
CA CYS A 62 -26.54 13.10 3.77
C CYS A 62 -25.94 13.82 2.55
N ASP A 63 -25.15 14.85 2.78
CA ASP A 63 -24.45 15.52 1.70
C ASP A 63 -23.42 14.63 1.03
N TRP A 64 -23.18 14.89 -0.26
CA TRP A 64 -22.22 14.10 -1.04
C TRP A 64 -20.80 14.16 -0.48
N ASP A 65 -20.37 15.30 0.02
CA ASP A 65 -19.03 15.47 0.57
C ASP A 65 -18.89 14.76 1.92
N ASP A 66 -19.91 14.80 2.77
CA ASP A 66 -19.97 14.05 4.04
C ASP A 66 -19.96 12.55 3.77
N PHE A 67 -20.73 12.10 2.77
CA PHE A 67 -20.72 10.70 2.34
C PHE A 67 -19.34 10.25 1.88
N ARG A 68 -18.70 11.05 1.03
CA ARG A 68 -17.35 10.77 0.55
C ARG A 68 -16.33 10.70 1.68
N GLU A 69 -16.43 11.63 2.64
CA GLU A 69 -15.53 11.66 3.79
C GLU A 69 -15.72 10.42 4.67
N ALA A 70 -16.95 9.98 4.92
CA ALA A 70 -17.24 8.75 5.64
C ALA A 70 -16.62 7.53 4.96
N VAL A 71 -16.78 7.42 3.64
CA VAL A 71 -16.15 6.34 2.85
C VAL A 71 -14.61 6.40 2.93
N GLN A 72 -14.02 7.61 2.82
CA GLN A 72 -12.58 7.80 2.94
C GLN A 72 -12.04 7.42 4.32
N LEU A 73 -12.79 7.72 5.38
CA LEU A 73 -12.40 7.34 6.74
C LEU A 73 -12.33 5.82 6.90
N ILE A 74 -13.29 5.10 6.35
CA ILE A 74 -13.29 3.62 6.34
C ILE A 74 -12.09 3.10 5.54
N GLU A 75 -11.82 3.70 4.38
CA GLU A 75 -10.70 3.33 3.53
C GLU A 75 -9.34 3.54 4.23
N ARG A 76 -9.13 4.69 4.88
CA ARG A 76 -7.93 4.99 5.68
C ARG A 76 -7.70 3.97 6.80
N LYS A 77 -8.75 3.65 7.56
CA LYS A 77 -8.68 2.62 8.61
C LYS A 77 -8.31 1.24 8.05
N CYS A 78 -8.93 0.88 6.93
CA CYS A 78 -8.66 -0.39 6.26
C CYS A 78 -7.22 -0.45 5.72
N ALA A 79 -6.73 0.63 5.11
CA ALA A 79 -5.35 0.72 4.62
C ALA A 79 -4.34 0.56 5.78
N LEU A 80 -4.53 1.28 6.89
CA LEU A 80 -3.67 1.17 8.06
C LEU A 80 -3.66 -0.24 8.65
N THR A 81 -4.82 -0.88 8.77
CA THR A 81 -4.91 -2.29 9.21
C THR A 81 -4.12 -3.21 8.28
N MET A 82 -4.23 -3.01 6.96
CA MET A 82 -3.48 -3.81 6.01
C MET A 82 -1.96 -3.59 6.11
N VAL A 83 -1.51 -2.37 6.37
CA VAL A 83 -0.09 -2.06 6.61
C VAL A 83 0.40 -2.76 7.87
N THR A 84 -0.32 -2.68 8.98
CA THR A 84 0.08 -3.37 10.23
C THR A 84 0.12 -4.88 10.06
N GLU A 85 -0.82 -5.48 9.34
CA GLU A 85 -0.78 -6.91 8.99
C GLU A 85 0.42 -7.30 8.11
N MET A 86 0.88 -6.41 7.25
CA MET A 86 2.09 -6.64 6.45
C MET A 86 3.34 -6.60 7.32
N LEU A 87 3.45 -5.55 8.14
CA LEU A 87 4.61 -5.29 8.98
C LEU A 87 4.75 -6.30 10.14
N SER A 88 3.65 -6.90 10.59
CA SER A 88 3.70 -7.97 11.61
C SER A 88 4.38 -9.25 11.10
N ARG A 89 4.52 -9.42 9.78
CA ARG A 89 5.15 -10.61 9.18
C ARG A 89 6.63 -10.41 8.87
N ARG A 90 6.99 -9.23 8.41
CA ARG A 90 8.37 -8.80 8.13
C ARG A 90 8.43 -7.29 7.93
N ASP A 91 9.62 -6.74 8.04
CA ASP A 91 9.85 -5.37 7.59
C ASP A 91 9.65 -5.24 6.06
N HIS A 92 9.20 -4.07 5.65
CA HIS A 92 8.97 -3.70 4.25
C HIS A 92 9.57 -2.34 3.97
N ALA A 93 10.05 -2.12 2.74
CA ALA A 93 10.33 -0.80 2.25
C ALA A 93 9.04 0.00 2.08
N THR A 94 9.11 1.32 2.27
CA THR A 94 7.96 2.22 2.11
C THR A 94 7.32 2.10 0.72
N GLY A 95 8.15 2.03 -0.33
CA GLY A 95 7.68 1.81 -1.70
C GLY A 95 6.94 0.49 -1.90
N GLU A 96 7.42 -0.61 -1.30
CA GLU A 96 6.70 -1.89 -1.35
C GLU A 96 5.30 -1.80 -0.74
N VAL A 97 5.17 -1.06 0.37
CA VAL A 97 3.88 -0.85 1.04
C VAL A 97 2.94 -0.06 0.15
N ARG A 98 3.42 1.06 -0.42
CA ARG A 98 2.65 1.91 -1.34
C ARG A 98 2.16 1.13 -2.56
N ASP A 99 3.06 0.43 -3.24
CA ASP A 99 2.74 -0.39 -4.41
C ASP A 99 1.69 -1.46 -4.08
N LYS A 100 1.83 -2.10 -2.94
CA LYS A 100 0.90 -3.16 -2.55
C LYS A 100 -0.49 -2.60 -2.29
N LEU A 101 -0.61 -1.48 -1.57
CA LEU A 101 -1.90 -0.82 -1.35
C LEU A 101 -2.53 -0.36 -2.68
N ALA A 102 -1.75 0.26 -3.57
CA ALA A 102 -2.21 0.67 -4.89
C ALA A 102 -2.75 -0.52 -5.72
N ARG A 103 -2.02 -1.65 -5.73
CA ARG A 103 -2.47 -2.89 -6.40
C ARG A 103 -3.76 -3.48 -5.82
N TYR A 104 -4.08 -3.18 -4.57
CA TYR A 104 -5.35 -3.56 -3.95
C TYR A 104 -6.48 -2.56 -4.22
N GLY A 105 -6.19 -1.46 -4.93
CA GLY A 105 -7.17 -0.45 -5.33
C GLY A 105 -7.40 0.64 -4.30
N PHE A 106 -6.53 0.79 -3.29
CA PHE A 106 -6.60 1.92 -2.37
C PHE A 106 -6.26 3.22 -3.09
N ARG A 107 -7.01 4.29 -2.78
CA ARG A 107 -6.75 5.61 -3.33
C ARG A 107 -5.57 6.28 -2.63
N GLN A 108 -4.89 7.16 -3.34
CA GLN A 108 -3.67 7.82 -2.87
C GLN A 108 -3.80 8.46 -1.47
N PRO A 109 -4.89 9.18 -1.12
CA PRO A 109 -5.04 9.77 0.21
C PRO A 109 -5.10 8.74 1.35
N ALA A 110 -5.62 7.52 1.09
CA ALA A 110 -5.63 6.45 2.08
C ALA A 110 -4.25 5.79 2.21
N ILE A 111 -3.51 5.66 1.11
CA ILE A 111 -2.14 5.17 1.09
C ILE A 111 -1.24 6.12 1.88
N ASP A 112 -1.29 7.41 1.59
CA ASP A 112 -0.47 8.43 2.25
C ASP A 112 -0.75 8.47 3.76
N PHE A 113 -2.02 8.44 4.13
CA PHE A 113 -2.42 8.37 5.54
C PHE A 113 -1.85 7.14 6.24
N ALA A 114 -2.01 5.95 5.65
CA ALA A 114 -1.57 4.71 6.27
C ALA A 114 -0.04 4.63 6.40
N VAL A 115 0.69 5.10 5.37
CA VAL A 115 2.16 5.16 5.39
C VAL A 115 2.64 6.16 6.43
N ALA A 116 2.09 7.39 6.44
CA ALA A 116 2.46 8.42 7.41
C ALA A 116 2.26 7.95 8.86
N ARG A 117 1.10 7.34 9.16
CA ARG A 117 0.81 6.82 10.51
C ARG A 117 1.72 5.67 10.90
N ALA A 118 2.00 4.72 9.97
CA ALA A 118 2.91 3.62 10.24
C ALA A 118 4.35 4.10 10.49
N THR A 119 4.79 5.15 9.79
CA THR A 119 6.11 5.79 9.99
C THR A 119 6.16 6.54 11.32
N GLU A 120 5.15 7.33 11.65
CA GLU A 120 5.04 8.08 12.92
C GLU A 120 5.16 7.14 14.14
N TYR A 121 4.50 6.00 14.09
CA TYR A 121 4.58 4.98 15.14
C TYR A 121 5.78 4.05 15.03
N ARG A 122 6.71 4.29 14.11
CA ARG A 122 7.90 3.48 13.86
C ARG A 122 7.61 2.01 13.55
N PHE A 123 6.42 1.69 13.09
CA PHE A 123 6.12 0.37 12.52
C PHE A 123 6.77 0.23 11.15
N LEU A 124 6.72 1.29 10.32
CA LEU A 124 7.41 1.41 9.06
C LEU A 124 8.68 2.24 9.26
N ASP A 125 9.83 1.61 9.07
CA ASP A 125 11.15 2.22 9.26
C ASP A 125 12.06 1.80 8.10
N GLU A 126 12.29 2.73 7.17
CA GLU A 126 13.09 2.50 5.97
C GLU A 126 14.54 2.15 6.30
N ASN A 127 15.13 2.83 7.29
CA ASN A 127 16.51 2.59 7.69
C ASN A 127 16.69 1.21 8.29
N ARG A 128 15.78 0.79 9.17
CA ARG A 128 15.78 -0.55 9.77
C ARG A 128 15.62 -1.62 8.68
N PHE A 129 14.68 -1.42 7.75
CA PHE A 129 14.51 -2.30 6.61
C PHE A 129 15.79 -2.42 5.77
N CYS A 130 16.40 -1.28 5.39
CA CYS A 130 17.60 -1.26 4.55
C CYS A 130 18.77 -1.95 5.23
N SER A 131 19.05 -1.63 6.49
CA SER A 131 20.15 -2.25 7.25
C SER A 131 20.00 -3.77 7.31
N TYR A 132 18.81 -4.25 7.69
CA TYR A 132 18.56 -5.69 7.75
C TYR A 132 18.64 -6.35 6.36
N PHE A 133 18.06 -5.73 5.33
CA PHE A 133 18.06 -6.24 3.98
C PHE A 133 19.47 -6.36 3.42
N ILE A 134 20.29 -5.32 3.56
CA ILE A 134 21.67 -5.31 3.06
C ILE A 134 22.47 -6.42 3.75
N GLU A 135 22.46 -6.50 5.08
CA GLU A 135 23.21 -7.50 5.84
C GLU A 135 22.77 -8.94 5.52
N GLU A 136 21.48 -9.16 5.36
CA GLU A 136 20.96 -10.49 5.01
C GLU A 136 21.39 -10.91 3.60
N ARG A 137 21.43 -9.96 2.63
CA ARG A 137 21.87 -10.23 1.27
C ARG A 137 23.38 -10.43 1.17
N LYS A 138 24.16 -9.66 1.92
CA LYS A 138 25.62 -9.87 2.04
C LYS A 138 25.92 -11.29 2.55
N ARG A 139 25.25 -11.74 3.60
CA ARG A 139 25.40 -13.12 4.12
C ARG A 139 25.08 -14.19 3.09
N ARG A 140 24.21 -13.89 2.12
CA ARG A 140 23.90 -14.79 0.99
C ARG A 140 24.87 -14.65 -0.19
N GLY A 141 25.94 -13.90 -0.05
CA GLY A 141 26.96 -13.70 -1.08
C GLY A 141 26.56 -12.75 -2.20
N TRP A 142 25.57 -11.84 -1.96
CA TRP A 142 25.24 -10.85 -2.96
C TRP A 142 26.23 -9.68 -2.93
N GLY A 143 26.75 -9.32 -4.11
CA GLY A 143 27.55 -8.10 -4.24
C GLY A 143 26.70 -6.83 -4.21
N GLN A 144 27.36 -5.69 -3.93
CA GLN A 144 26.75 -4.36 -3.78
C GLN A 144 25.79 -4.02 -4.92
N ARG A 145 26.22 -4.12 -6.17
CA ARG A 145 25.39 -3.80 -7.36
C ARG A 145 24.05 -4.54 -7.38
N LYS A 146 24.04 -5.81 -7.01
CA LYS A 146 22.82 -6.62 -6.99
C LYS A 146 21.88 -6.17 -5.89
N ILE A 147 22.42 -5.80 -4.73
CA ILE A 147 21.66 -5.27 -3.59
C ILE A 147 21.03 -3.92 -3.96
N GLU A 148 21.78 -3.02 -4.59
CA GLU A 148 21.29 -1.72 -5.05
C GLU A 148 20.13 -1.85 -6.03
N VAL A 149 20.26 -2.74 -7.02
CA VAL A 149 19.17 -2.99 -7.98
C VAL A 149 17.90 -3.45 -7.27
N GLU A 150 18.03 -4.31 -6.28
CA GLU A 150 16.88 -4.79 -5.52
C GLU A 150 16.27 -3.75 -4.57
N LEU A 151 17.08 -2.88 -3.99
CA LEU A 151 16.60 -1.75 -3.19
C LEU A 151 15.85 -0.74 -4.08
N LYS A 152 16.42 -0.38 -5.24
CA LYS A 152 15.77 0.50 -6.23
C LYS A 152 14.44 -0.06 -6.74
N ARG A 153 14.33 -1.38 -6.93
CA ARG A 153 13.06 -2.04 -7.28
C ARG A 153 11.99 -1.91 -6.21
N ARG A 154 12.38 -1.64 -4.98
CA ARG A 154 11.49 -1.38 -3.83
C ARG A 154 11.28 0.10 -3.59
N HIS A 155 11.70 0.93 -4.56
CA HIS A 155 11.63 2.40 -4.50
C HIS A 155 12.40 3.01 -3.34
N VAL A 156 13.46 2.31 -2.86
CA VAL A 156 14.37 2.87 -1.86
C VAL A 156 15.32 3.86 -2.55
N VAL A 157 15.44 5.05 -1.99
CA VAL A 157 16.42 6.05 -2.38
C VAL A 157 17.72 5.79 -1.61
N LEU A 158 18.78 5.40 -2.31
CA LEU A 158 20.02 4.98 -1.66
C LEU A 158 20.69 6.12 -0.89
N ASP A 159 20.60 7.33 -1.40
CA ASP A 159 21.19 8.53 -0.78
C ASP A 159 20.52 8.91 0.55
N ASP A 160 19.29 8.41 0.80
CA ASP A 160 18.59 8.63 2.07
C ASP A 160 18.98 7.62 3.16
N ILE A 161 19.79 6.59 2.80
CA ILE A 161 20.25 5.59 3.76
C ILE A 161 21.47 6.14 4.54
N PRO A 162 21.40 6.29 5.87
CA PRO A 162 22.50 6.83 6.64
C PRO A 162 23.80 6.04 6.48
N GLY A 163 24.87 6.73 6.08
CA GLY A 163 26.20 6.15 5.92
C GLY A 163 26.37 5.23 4.71
N TYR A 164 25.40 5.21 3.78
CA TYR A 164 25.52 4.42 2.55
C TYR A 164 26.44 5.13 1.55
N PRO A 165 27.28 4.37 0.80
CA PRO A 165 27.51 2.91 0.89
C PRO A 165 28.57 2.49 1.91
N GLU A 166 29.40 3.41 2.44
CA GLU A 166 30.62 3.14 3.17
C GLU A 166 30.38 2.34 4.47
N ALA A 167 29.28 2.64 5.18
CA ALA A 167 28.93 1.91 6.40
C ALA A 167 28.51 0.45 6.16
N TYR A 168 28.20 0.11 4.92
CA TYR A 168 27.68 -1.23 4.55
C TYR A 168 28.65 -2.04 3.70
N PHE A 169 29.51 -1.37 2.93
CA PHE A 169 30.42 -1.98 1.96
C PHE A 169 31.85 -1.41 2.13
N ALA A 170 32.44 -1.65 3.30
CA ALA A 170 33.85 -1.30 3.52
C ALA A 170 34.75 -2.18 2.62
N VAL A 171 35.78 -1.56 2.04
CA VAL A 171 36.68 -2.17 1.03
C VAL A 171 37.33 -3.48 1.50
N ASP A 172 37.53 -3.66 2.82
CA ASP A 172 38.18 -4.84 3.41
C ASP A 172 37.29 -6.11 3.42
N ASP A 173 35.98 -5.96 3.41
CA ASP A 173 35.07 -7.13 3.44
C ASP A 173 34.97 -7.86 2.10
N ASP A 174 35.14 -7.16 0.99
CA ASP A 174 35.06 -7.76 -0.35
C ASP A 174 36.31 -8.53 -0.74
N LEU A 175 37.48 -8.14 -0.25
CA LEU A 175 38.74 -8.85 -0.48
C LEU A 175 38.82 -10.17 0.31
N ALA A 176 38.29 -10.20 1.52
CA ALA A 176 38.27 -11.41 2.35
C ALA A 176 37.33 -12.48 1.79
N ARG A 177 36.27 -12.11 1.08
CA ARG A 177 35.31 -13.04 0.46
C ARG A 177 35.74 -13.53 -0.92
N ALA A 178 36.60 -12.80 -1.62
CA ALA A 178 37.15 -13.22 -2.92
C ALA A 178 38.28 -14.23 -2.77
N SER A 179 38.78 -14.43 -1.54
CA SER A 179 39.92 -15.32 -1.24
C SER A 179 39.53 -16.63 -0.54
N ALA A 180 38.23 -16.86 -0.33
CA ALA A 180 37.66 -18.07 0.26
C ALA A 180 36.81 -18.85 -0.75
#